data_1d665df76766a5e1b8791dbf9fb983b5
#
_entry.id   1d665df76766a5e1b8791dbf9fb983b5
#
_cell.length_a   1.000
_cell.length_b   1.000
_cell.length_c   1.000
_cell.angle_alpha   90.00
_cell.angle_beta   90.00
_cell.angle_gamma   90.00
#
_symmetry.space_group_name_H-M   'P 1'
#
loop_
_entity.id
_entity.type
_entity.pdbx_description
1 polymer ?
#
loop_
_entity_poly.entity_id
_entity_poly.type
_entity_poly.pdbx_seq_one_letter_code
_entity_poly.pdbx_strand_id
1 'polypeptide(L)'
;GYRVTILYLNRGEKGCRVMNADCGSIRTREAENACRILRATPTFGKEVDGEAVVDNAAYSSFDELIGSHRPELIITHWPIDNHRDHRAISLLSYDAWHNRRATCSLYYYEVTDGEDTVMFSPTDYVDITAEEGLKRKACFAHASQSPERFYKIQSEITRFRGLQVGCVHAEGFIRCAGSRAHPILTS
;
A
#
# COMPACT_ATOMS: atom_id res chain seq x y z
N GLY A 1 -8.74 1.20 -18.79
CA GLY A 1 -8.45 1.00 -17.36
C GLY A 1 -7.01 0.58 -17.14
N TYR A 2 -6.54 0.68 -15.91
CA TYR A 2 -5.18 0.28 -15.54
C TYR A 2 -5.14 -1.20 -15.15
N ARG A 3 -4.02 -1.87 -15.44
CA ARG A 3 -3.69 -3.16 -14.86
C ARG A 3 -3.04 -2.91 -13.50
N VAL A 4 -3.68 -3.35 -12.43
CA VAL A 4 -3.22 -3.14 -11.05
C VAL A 4 -2.63 -4.43 -10.49
N THR A 5 -1.43 -4.34 -9.93
CA THR A 5 -0.81 -5.40 -9.14
C THR A 5 -0.63 -4.92 -7.71
N ILE A 6 -1.05 -5.70 -6.73
CA ILE A 6 -0.79 -5.44 -5.31
C ILE A 6 0.32 -6.39 -4.86
N LEU A 7 1.47 -5.81 -4.54
CA LEU A 7 2.62 -6.55 -4.03
C LEU A 7 2.59 -6.55 -2.50
N TYR A 8 2.50 -7.74 -1.93
CA TYR A 8 2.65 -8.00 -0.50
C TYR A 8 4.10 -8.44 -0.25
N LEU A 9 4.84 -7.71 0.60
CA LEU A 9 6.25 -8.01 0.89
C LEU A 9 6.41 -9.38 1.54
N ASN A 10 5.50 -9.74 2.43
CA ASN A 10 5.39 -11.02 3.13
C ASN A 10 3.93 -11.51 3.16
N ARG A 11 3.69 -12.65 3.78
CA ARG A 11 2.35 -13.23 3.91
C ARG A 11 1.70 -12.95 5.27
N GLY A 12 2.34 -12.16 6.13
CA GLY A 12 1.85 -11.83 7.46
C GLY A 12 1.82 -13.02 8.40
N GLU A 13 2.81 -13.89 8.34
CA GLU A 13 2.88 -15.18 9.02
C GLU A 13 2.79 -15.05 10.55
N LYS A 14 3.23 -13.91 11.10
CA LYS A 14 3.23 -13.62 12.53
C LYS A 14 2.02 -12.82 13.00
N GLY A 15 1.13 -12.42 12.09
CA GLY A 15 0.04 -11.47 12.36
C GLY A 15 -1.28 -12.07 12.81
N CYS A 16 -1.39 -13.39 13.12
CA CYS A 16 -2.62 -13.97 13.62
C CYS A 16 -2.67 -14.04 15.14
N ARG A 17 -3.87 -13.82 15.68
CA ARG A 17 -4.14 -13.97 17.11
C ARG A 17 -4.53 -15.40 17.51
N VAL A 18 -4.75 -16.28 16.54
CA VAL A 18 -5.15 -17.67 16.78
C VAL A 18 -3.89 -18.52 16.92
N MET A 19 -3.67 -19.09 18.08
CA MET A 19 -2.55 -20.01 18.35
C MET A 19 -2.64 -21.23 17.40
N ASN A 20 -1.49 -21.62 16.86
CA ASN A 20 -1.33 -22.77 15.96
C ASN A 20 -2.07 -22.65 14.59
N ALA A 21 -2.54 -21.48 14.21
CA ALA A 21 -3.10 -21.28 12.88
C ALA A 21 -1.99 -21.08 11.85
N ASP A 22 -2.16 -21.61 10.64
CA ASP A 22 -1.35 -21.25 9.48
C ASP A 22 -1.74 -19.85 9.00
N CYS A 23 -1.19 -18.85 9.66
CA CYS A 23 -1.44 -17.45 9.38
C CYS A 23 -1.10 -17.07 7.96
N GLY A 24 0.03 -17.54 7.44
CA GLY A 24 0.46 -17.24 6.08
C GLY A 24 -0.60 -17.67 5.06
N SER A 25 -1.14 -18.88 5.19
CA SER A 25 -2.19 -19.36 4.28
C SER A 25 -3.52 -18.64 4.46
N ILE A 26 -3.90 -18.30 5.69
CA ILE A 26 -5.14 -17.53 5.96
C ILE A 26 -5.02 -16.16 5.31
N ARG A 27 -3.99 -15.40 5.61
CA ARG A 27 -3.79 -14.03 5.11
C ARG A 27 -3.56 -13.99 3.61
N THR A 28 -2.91 -15.02 3.03
CA THR A 28 -2.81 -15.13 1.57
C THR A 28 -4.18 -15.21 0.91
N ARG A 29 -5.09 -16.07 1.41
CA ARG A 29 -6.46 -16.18 0.88
C ARG A 29 -7.26 -14.89 1.05
N GLU A 30 -7.09 -14.21 2.18
CA GLU A 30 -7.72 -12.91 2.44
C GLU A 30 -7.23 -11.85 1.44
N ALA A 31 -5.92 -11.77 1.19
CA ALA A 31 -5.32 -10.88 0.21
C ALA A 31 -5.80 -11.17 -1.22
N GLU A 32 -5.89 -12.45 -1.61
CA GLU A 32 -6.44 -12.86 -2.90
C GLU A 32 -7.91 -12.47 -3.04
N ASN A 33 -8.71 -12.61 -1.97
CA ASN A 33 -10.11 -12.19 -1.96
C ASN A 33 -10.24 -10.66 -2.09
N ALA A 34 -9.44 -9.89 -1.36
CA ALA A 34 -9.39 -8.43 -1.48
C ALA A 34 -9.02 -8.00 -2.90
N CYS A 35 -7.96 -8.61 -3.47
CA CYS A 35 -7.56 -8.33 -4.86
C CYS A 35 -8.65 -8.65 -5.87
N ARG A 36 -9.41 -9.74 -5.68
CA ARG A 36 -10.54 -10.10 -6.56
C ARG A 36 -11.63 -9.03 -6.52
N ILE A 37 -11.95 -8.49 -5.32
CA ILE A 37 -12.92 -7.39 -5.15
C ILE A 37 -12.44 -6.15 -5.90
N LEU A 38 -11.15 -5.82 -5.80
CA LEU A 38 -10.53 -4.67 -6.45
C LEU A 38 -10.18 -4.87 -7.94
N ARG A 39 -10.37 -6.08 -8.47
CA ARG A 39 -9.93 -6.47 -9.83
C ARG A 39 -8.43 -6.27 -10.03
N ALA A 40 -7.64 -6.50 -8.99
CA ALA A 40 -6.19 -6.45 -8.99
C ALA A 40 -5.58 -7.84 -8.98
N THR A 41 -4.29 -7.94 -9.34
CA THR A 41 -3.52 -9.18 -9.28
C THR A 41 -2.64 -9.17 -8.03
N PRO A 42 -2.76 -10.15 -7.11
CA PRO A 42 -1.86 -10.26 -5.98
C PRO A 42 -0.50 -10.82 -6.41
N THR A 43 0.56 -10.29 -5.85
CA THR A 43 1.93 -10.83 -5.94
C THR A 43 2.52 -10.85 -4.54
N PHE A 44 3.23 -11.93 -4.19
CA PHE A 44 3.79 -12.09 -2.86
C PHE A 44 5.32 -12.14 -2.95
N GLY A 45 5.97 -11.32 -2.13
CA GLY A 45 7.41 -11.40 -1.87
C GLY A 45 7.78 -12.65 -1.07
N LYS A 46 9.05 -12.75 -0.74
CA LYS A 46 9.63 -13.90 -0.03
C LYS A 46 10.02 -13.57 1.41
N GLU A 47 9.85 -12.32 1.83
CA GLU A 47 10.21 -11.87 3.16
C GLU A 47 9.32 -12.52 4.23
N VAL A 48 9.86 -12.71 5.41
CA VAL A 48 9.11 -13.15 6.60
C VAL A 48 8.60 -11.92 7.34
N ASP A 49 7.37 -12.00 7.83
CA ASP A 49 6.72 -10.91 8.56
C ASP A 49 7.56 -10.43 9.75
N GLY A 50 7.86 -9.13 9.77
CA GLY A 50 8.70 -8.47 10.77
C GLY A 50 10.21 -8.74 10.62
N GLU A 51 10.66 -9.39 9.55
CA GLU A 51 12.08 -9.74 9.34
C GLU A 51 12.66 -9.17 8.06
N ALA A 52 11.94 -8.30 7.34
CA ALA A 52 12.44 -7.71 6.11
C ALA A 52 13.78 -6.98 6.32
N VAL A 53 14.73 -7.28 5.46
CA VAL A 53 16.09 -6.72 5.46
C VAL A 53 16.26 -5.82 4.24
N VAL A 54 17.00 -4.73 4.42
CA VAL A 54 17.39 -3.83 3.33
C VAL A 54 18.91 -3.93 3.17
N ASP A 55 19.34 -4.74 2.22
CA ASP A 55 20.73 -4.94 1.85
C ASP A 55 20.88 -5.03 0.32
N ASN A 56 22.12 -5.23 -0.15
CA ASN A 56 22.39 -5.28 -1.59
C ASN A 56 21.65 -6.43 -2.31
N ALA A 57 21.42 -7.56 -1.64
CA ALA A 57 20.69 -8.67 -2.23
C ALA A 57 19.19 -8.34 -2.32
N ALA A 58 18.63 -7.73 -1.28
CA ALA A 58 17.24 -7.27 -1.26
C ALA A 58 16.99 -6.20 -2.33
N TYR A 59 17.88 -5.20 -2.48
CA TYR A 59 17.77 -4.21 -3.55
C TYR A 59 17.73 -4.86 -4.93
N SER A 60 18.64 -5.79 -5.22
CA SER A 60 18.71 -6.45 -6.53
C SER A 60 17.48 -7.29 -6.82
N SER A 61 17.07 -8.13 -5.87
CA SER A 61 15.89 -9.02 -6.04
C SER A 61 14.58 -8.24 -6.14
N PHE A 62 14.44 -7.15 -5.38
CA PHE A 62 13.26 -6.30 -5.44
C PHE A 62 13.20 -5.49 -6.73
N ASP A 63 14.35 -4.99 -7.21
CA ASP A 63 14.44 -4.30 -8.51
C ASP A 63 14.01 -5.21 -9.66
N GLU A 64 14.48 -6.47 -9.67
CA GLU A 64 14.05 -7.47 -10.67
C GLU A 64 12.55 -7.73 -10.60
N LEU A 65 12.00 -7.90 -9.38
CA LEU A 65 10.58 -8.14 -9.15
C LEU A 65 9.74 -6.98 -9.71
N ILE A 66 10.05 -5.75 -9.32
CA ILE A 66 9.36 -4.55 -9.83
C ILE A 66 9.52 -4.43 -11.34
N GLY A 67 10.73 -4.66 -11.88
CA GLY A 67 11.01 -4.58 -13.30
C GLY A 67 10.21 -5.57 -14.14
N SER A 68 9.91 -6.77 -13.60
CA SER A 68 9.08 -7.78 -14.28
C SER A 68 7.65 -7.30 -14.55
N HIS A 69 7.12 -6.42 -13.72
CA HIS A 69 5.79 -5.83 -13.88
C HIS A 69 5.75 -4.62 -14.82
N ARG A 70 6.90 -4.00 -15.12
CA ARG A 70 7.02 -2.79 -15.96
C ARG A 70 6.02 -1.70 -15.57
N PRO A 71 6.04 -1.22 -14.30
CA PRO A 71 5.06 -0.25 -13.83
C PRO A 71 5.26 1.13 -14.45
N GLU A 72 4.16 1.83 -14.71
CA GLU A 72 4.13 3.27 -15.01
C GLU A 72 3.93 4.11 -13.73
N LEU A 73 3.39 3.47 -12.70
CA LEU A 73 3.11 4.05 -11.38
C LEU A 73 3.42 3.04 -10.29
N ILE A 74 4.19 3.46 -9.29
CA ILE A 74 4.39 2.76 -8.03
C ILE A 74 3.75 3.59 -6.93
N ILE A 75 2.92 2.96 -6.09
CA ILE A 75 2.39 3.54 -4.87
C ILE A 75 2.88 2.65 -3.72
N THR A 76 3.59 3.23 -2.76
CA THR A 76 4.21 2.49 -1.66
C THR A 76 4.00 3.20 -0.32
N HIS A 77 4.42 2.57 0.77
CA HIS A 77 4.33 3.14 2.12
C HIS A 77 5.16 4.43 2.23
N TRP A 78 4.67 5.36 3.06
CA TRP A 78 5.48 6.49 3.51
C TRP A 78 6.68 5.97 4.33
N PRO A 79 7.91 6.49 4.11
CA PRO A 79 9.10 5.93 4.75
C PRO A 79 9.21 6.20 6.27
N ILE A 80 8.39 7.12 6.80
CA ILE A 80 8.29 7.39 8.23
C ILE A 80 7.05 6.65 8.75
N ASP A 81 7.26 5.46 9.31
CA ASP A 81 6.23 4.52 9.70
C ASP A 81 6.73 3.73 10.94
N ASN A 82 5.84 3.37 11.83
CA ASN A 82 6.18 2.62 13.04
C ASN A 82 6.56 1.16 12.74
N HIS A 83 6.06 0.57 11.63
CA HIS A 83 6.35 -0.80 11.25
C HIS A 83 7.62 -0.92 10.39
N ARG A 84 8.57 -1.75 10.84
CA ARG A 84 9.86 -1.91 10.15
C ARG A 84 9.74 -2.38 8.70
N ASP A 85 8.81 -3.30 8.41
CA ASP A 85 8.61 -3.82 7.04
C ASP A 85 8.02 -2.77 6.10
N HIS A 86 7.18 -1.84 6.64
CA HIS A 86 6.69 -0.71 5.86
C HIS A 86 7.84 0.23 5.46
N ARG A 87 8.78 0.49 6.37
CA ARG A 87 9.98 1.27 6.05
C ARG A 87 10.87 0.54 5.05
N ALA A 88 11.04 -0.79 5.22
CA ALA A 88 11.85 -1.61 4.31
C ALA A 88 11.30 -1.58 2.87
N ILE A 89 9.99 -1.87 2.68
CA ILE A 89 9.40 -1.85 1.34
C ILE A 89 9.39 -0.44 0.73
N SER A 90 9.27 0.60 1.55
CA SER A 90 9.37 1.98 1.08
C SER A 90 10.75 2.27 0.47
N LEU A 91 11.83 1.90 1.16
CA LEU A 91 13.20 2.08 0.67
C LEU A 91 13.46 1.26 -0.59
N LEU A 92 13.11 -0.02 -0.58
CA LEU A 92 13.27 -0.91 -1.74
C LEU A 92 12.49 -0.39 -2.96
N SER A 93 11.29 0.13 -2.74
CA SER A 93 10.45 0.73 -3.80
C SER A 93 11.07 2.00 -4.36
N TYR A 94 11.68 2.83 -3.52
CA TYR A 94 12.36 4.05 -3.95
C TYR A 94 13.52 3.73 -4.90
N ASP A 95 14.39 2.77 -4.55
CA ASP A 95 15.52 2.41 -5.39
C ASP A 95 15.07 1.76 -6.71
N ALA A 96 14.10 0.84 -6.65
CA ALA A 96 13.53 0.23 -7.84
C ALA A 96 12.89 1.28 -8.78
N TRP A 97 12.20 2.30 -8.22
CA TRP A 97 11.71 3.44 -9.00
C TRP A 97 12.84 4.29 -9.56
N HIS A 98 13.87 4.60 -8.75
CA HIS A 98 14.97 5.47 -9.17
C HIS A 98 15.65 4.95 -10.44
N ASN A 99 15.77 3.64 -10.59
CA ASN A 99 16.27 2.99 -11.79
C ASN A 99 15.30 3.14 -13.00
N ARG A 100 14.02 3.49 -12.76
CA ARG A 100 12.94 3.59 -13.76
C ARG A 100 12.31 4.98 -13.85
N ARG A 101 12.86 5.98 -13.17
CA ARG A 101 12.26 7.32 -13.01
C ARG A 101 11.93 8.04 -14.32
N ALA A 102 12.54 7.62 -15.44
CA ALA A 102 12.25 8.16 -16.74
C ALA A 102 10.85 7.78 -17.27
N THR A 103 10.31 6.63 -16.85
CA THR A 103 9.07 6.05 -17.36
C THR A 103 8.05 5.73 -16.28
N CYS A 104 8.42 5.78 -15.00
CA CYS A 104 7.59 5.40 -13.87
C CYS A 104 7.45 6.57 -12.88
N SER A 105 6.27 6.75 -12.32
CA SER A 105 5.99 7.68 -11.22
C SER A 105 6.02 6.95 -9.88
N LEU A 106 6.42 7.66 -8.80
CA LEU A 106 6.41 7.15 -7.44
C LEU A 106 5.61 8.07 -6.53
N TYR A 107 4.69 7.47 -5.77
CA TYR A 107 3.91 8.11 -4.73
C TYR A 107 3.92 7.29 -3.45
N TYR A 108 3.77 7.99 -2.33
CA TYR A 108 3.62 7.40 -1.01
C TYR A 108 2.19 7.55 -0.55
N TYR A 109 1.58 6.46 -0.04
CA TYR A 109 0.26 6.51 0.55
C TYR A 109 0.30 6.66 2.06
N GLU A 110 -0.79 7.13 2.63
CA GLU A 110 -0.97 7.34 4.05
C GLU A 110 -1.31 6.01 4.76
N VAL A 111 -0.48 5.62 5.73
CA VAL A 111 -0.82 4.54 6.67
C VAL A 111 -1.61 5.13 7.83
N THR A 112 -2.84 4.67 8.02
CA THR A 112 -3.81 5.30 8.92
C THR A 112 -3.94 4.54 10.23
N ASP A 113 -2.88 4.42 10.99
CA ASP A 113 -2.93 3.82 12.33
C ASP A 113 -2.83 4.84 13.48
N GLY A 114 -2.91 6.12 13.15
CA GLY A 114 -2.91 7.25 14.07
C GLY A 114 -1.56 7.94 14.17
N GLU A 115 -0.49 7.25 14.58
CA GLU A 115 0.85 7.84 14.72
C GLU A 115 1.41 8.27 13.36
N ASP A 116 1.32 7.40 12.37
CA ASP A 116 1.90 7.63 11.05
C ASP A 116 1.16 8.71 10.27
N THR A 117 -0.14 8.86 10.50
CA THR A 117 -0.96 9.89 9.85
C THR A 117 -0.58 11.31 10.29
N VAL A 118 -0.13 11.49 11.54
CA VAL A 118 0.22 12.82 12.08
C VAL A 118 1.39 13.45 11.32
N MET A 119 2.33 12.65 10.85
CA MET A 119 3.51 13.11 10.09
C MET A 119 3.27 13.16 8.58
N PHE A 120 2.10 12.72 8.10
CA PHE A 120 1.80 12.64 6.69
C PHE A 120 1.15 13.93 6.18
N SER A 121 1.82 14.63 5.27
CA SER A 121 1.33 15.86 4.65
C SER A 121 1.15 15.67 3.14
N PRO A 122 -0.05 15.28 2.66
CA PRO A 122 -0.28 14.97 1.26
C PRO A 122 -0.03 16.15 0.33
N THR A 123 0.50 15.86 -0.85
CA THR A 123 0.66 16.82 -1.95
C THR A 123 -0.38 16.65 -3.04
N ASP A 124 -0.92 15.45 -3.16
CA ASP A 124 -1.88 15.06 -4.19
C ASP A 124 -3.05 14.31 -3.54
N TYR A 125 -4.25 14.44 -4.09
CA TYR A 125 -5.47 13.84 -3.55
C TYR A 125 -6.27 13.16 -4.65
N VAL A 126 -6.97 12.08 -4.28
CA VAL A 126 -7.91 11.38 -5.18
C VAL A 126 -9.27 11.33 -4.51
N ASP A 127 -10.31 11.85 -5.16
CA ASP A 127 -11.69 11.65 -4.74
C ASP A 127 -12.05 10.16 -4.90
N ILE A 128 -12.35 9.50 -3.78
CA ILE A 128 -12.76 8.09 -3.72
C ILE A 128 -14.21 7.94 -3.26
N THR A 129 -14.99 8.99 -3.33
CA THR A 129 -16.38 8.98 -2.83
C THR A 129 -17.20 7.85 -3.46
N ALA A 130 -17.05 7.62 -4.75
CA ALA A 130 -17.75 6.55 -5.46
C ALA A 130 -17.20 5.15 -5.15
N GLU A 131 -15.92 5.04 -4.81
CA GLU A 131 -15.18 3.79 -4.58
C GLU A 131 -15.11 3.40 -3.10
N GLU A 132 -15.52 4.27 -2.18
CA GLU A 132 -15.43 4.02 -0.72
C GLU A 132 -16.06 2.68 -0.34
N GLY A 133 -17.25 2.38 -0.83
CA GLY A 133 -17.93 1.11 -0.57
C GLY A 133 -17.17 -0.11 -1.09
N LEU A 134 -16.45 0.02 -2.21
CA LEU A 134 -15.60 -1.03 -2.76
C LEU A 134 -14.33 -1.21 -1.91
N LYS A 135 -13.69 -0.11 -1.54
CA LYS A 135 -12.54 -0.09 -0.62
C LYS A 135 -12.88 -0.77 0.70
N ARG A 136 -14.01 -0.41 1.31
CA ARG A 136 -14.48 -1.02 2.54
C ARG A 136 -14.63 -2.54 2.40
N LYS A 137 -15.27 -3.03 1.35
CA LYS A 137 -15.42 -4.46 1.09
C LYS A 137 -14.08 -5.18 0.98
N ALA A 138 -13.10 -4.58 0.32
CA ALA A 138 -11.76 -5.14 0.18
C ALA A 138 -11.02 -5.18 1.54
N CYS A 139 -11.11 -4.13 2.34
CA CYS A 139 -10.55 -4.11 3.70
C CYS A 139 -11.17 -5.20 4.59
N PHE A 140 -12.49 -5.39 4.52
CA PHE A 140 -13.20 -6.41 5.31
C PHE A 140 -12.94 -7.85 4.84
N ALA A 141 -12.37 -8.06 3.65
CA ALA A 141 -11.89 -9.37 3.23
C ALA A 141 -10.72 -9.88 4.08
N HIS A 142 -10.02 -8.99 4.80
CA HIS A 142 -8.96 -9.32 5.76
C HIS A 142 -9.52 -9.61 7.16
N ALA A 143 -10.44 -10.57 7.26
CA ALA A 143 -11.22 -10.87 8.46
C ALA A 143 -10.37 -11.22 9.69
N SER A 144 -9.21 -11.86 9.50
CA SER A 144 -8.30 -12.21 10.60
C SER A 144 -7.64 -10.98 11.26
N GLN A 145 -7.71 -9.80 10.63
CA GLN A 145 -7.01 -8.58 11.04
C GLN A 145 -7.88 -7.56 11.79
N SER A 146 -9.07 -7.97 12.27
CA SER A 146 -10.02 -7.06 12.95
C SER A 146 -10.33 -5.79 12.13
N PRO A 147 -10.83 -5.96 10.89
CA PRO A 147 -11.00 -4.86 9.94
C PRO A 147 -11.91 -3.75 10.46
N GLU A 148 -12.88 -4.04 11.33
CA GLU A 148 -13.77 -3.04 11.92
C GLU A 148 -13.00 -1.97 12.70
N ARG A 149 -11.97 -2.39 13.45
CA ARG A 149 -11.14 -1.48 14.24
C ARG A 149 -10.34 -0.54 13.35
N PHE A 150 -9.65 -1.09 12.35
CA PHE A 150 -8.78 -0.30 11.48
C PHE A 150 -9.58 0.54 10.49
N TYR A 151 -10.68 0.00 9.94
CA TYR A 151 -11.49 0.72 8.99
C TYR A 151 -12.18 1.95 9.60
N LYS A 152 -12.48 1.93 10.90
CA LYS A 152 -13.02 3.11 11.59
C LYS A 152 -12.07 4.30 11.46
N ILE A 153 -10.79 4.11 11.76
CA ILE A 153 -9.76 5.15 11.65
C ILE A 153 -9.62 5.56 10.17
N GLN A 154 -9.50 4.58 9.29
CA GLN A 154 -9.38 4.80 7.84
C GLN A 154 -10.53 5.67 7.29
N SER A 155 -11.76 5.39 7.69
CA SER A 155 -12.95 6.14 7.26
C SER A 155 -12.91 7.60 7.73
N GLU A 156 -12.51 7.86 8.97
CA GLU A 156 -12.39 9.24 9.48
C GLU A 156 -11.29 10.02 8.75
N ILE A 157 -10.16 9.39 8.46
CA ILE A 157 -9.07 10.02 7.71
C ILE A 157 -9.50 10.35 6.28
N THR A 158 -10.15 9.41 5.57
CA THR A 158 -10.60 9.69 4.19
C THR A 158 -11.64 10.81 4.15
N ARG A 159 -12.49 10.92 5.15
CA ARG A 159 -13.42 12.07 5.29
C ARG A 159 -12.69 13.37 5.53
N PHE A 160 -11.70 13.37 6.42
CA PHE A 160 -10.87 14.55 6.66
C PHE A 160 -10.14 15.00 5.39
N ARG A 161 -9.56 14.07 4.64
CA ARG A 161 -8.92 14.36 3.35
C ARG A 161 -9.94 14.87 2.32
N GLY A 162 -11.17 14.35 2.32
CA GLY A 162 -12.26 14.85 1.50
C GLY A 162 -12.61 16.32 1.79
N LEU A 163 -12.65 16.70 3.07
CA LEU A 163 -12.88 18.11 3.46
C LEU A 163 -11.80 19.05 2.93
N GLN A 164 -10.56 18.58 2.82
CA GLN A 164 -9.43 19.40 2.30
C GLN A 164 -9.60 19.73 0.81
N VAL A 165 -10.29 18.89 0.04
CA VAL A 165 -10.42 19.03 -1.42
C VAL A 165 -11.85 19.14 -1.92
N GLY A 166 -12.83 19.22 -1.02
CA GLY A 166 -14.22 19.52 -1.35
C GLY A 166 -15.05 18.33 -1.84
N CYS A 167 -14.69 17.10 -1.44
CA CYS A 167 -15.47 15.89 -1.70
C CYS A 167 -15.83 15.16 -0.39
N VAL A 168 -16.56 14.03 -0.46
CA VAL A 168 -16.99 13.30 0.74
C VAL A 168 -15.86 12.43 1.30
N HIS A 169 -15.16 11.73 0.43
CA HIS A 169 -14.02 10.88 0.79
C HIS A 169 -12.88 11.10 -0.19
N ALA A 170 -11.65 11.32 0.31
CA ALA A 170 -10.44 11.34 -0.51
C ALA A 170 -9.33 10.50 0.11
N GLU A 171 -8.43 10.04 -0.72
CA GLU A 171 -7.12 9.54 -0.31
C GLU A 171 -6.04 10.58 -0.61
N GLY A 172 -5.11 10.73 0.34
CA GLY A 172 -3.96 11.62 0.20
C GLY A 172 -2.70 10.85 -0.17
N PHE A 173 -1.88 11.46 -1.02
CA PHE A 173 -0.60 10.92 -1.48
C PHE A 173 0.49 11.97 -1.41
N ILE A 174 1.72 11.54 -1.15
CA ILE A 174 2.91 12.38 -1.32
C ILE A 174 3.62 11.92 -2.58
N ARG A 175 3.75 12.82 -3.54
CA ARG A 175 4.57 12.57 -4.73
C ARG A 175 6.04 12.61 -4.36
N CYS A 176 6.79 11.58 -4.71
CA CYS A 176 8.22 11.54 -4.47
C CYS A 176 8.93 12.71 -5.21
N ALA A 177 9.88 13.35 -4.54
CA ALA A 177 10.68 14.42 -5.15
C ALA A 177 11.39 13.92 -6.42
N GLY A 178 11.22 14.63 -7.52
CA GLY A 178 11.74 14.24 -8.83
C GLY A 178 10.85 13.24 -9.60
N SER A 179 9.77 12.74 -9.01
CA SER A 179 8.78 11.95 -9.71
C SER A 179 7.89 12.82 -10.59
N ARG A 180 7.46 12.25 -11.72
CA ARG A 180 6.46 12.89 -12.58
C ARG A 180 5.09 12.84 -11.92
N ALA A 181 4.25 13.84 -12.22
CA ALA A 181 2.83 13.73 -11.91
C ALA A 181 2.20 12.61 -12.74
N HIS A 182 1.32 11.82 -12.11
CA HIS A 182 0.60 10.75 -12.79
C HIS A 182 -0.89 11.11 -12.90
N PRO A 183 -1.53 11.00 -14.08
CA PRO A 183 -2.90 11.49 -14.27
C PRO A 183 -3.96 10.95 -13.30
N ILE A 184 -3.79 9.71 -12.83
CA ILE A 184 -4.73 9.12 -11.86
C ILE A 184 -4.65 9.75 -10.46
N LEU A 185 -3.57 10.46 -10.14
CA LEU A 185 -3.34 11.06 -8.82
C LEU A 185 -3.36 12.60 -8.86
N THR A 186 -3.70 13.20 -9.99
CA THR A 186 -3.75 14.65 -10.20
C THR A 186 -5.11 15.15 -10.67
N SER A 187 -6.14 14.30 -10.57
CA SER A 187 -7.52 14.61 -11.02
C SER A 187 -8.32 15.28 -9.92
#